data_788dd993b2394695a36c49a962f6eca8
#
_entry.id   788dd993b2394695a36c49a962f6eca8
#
_cell.length_a   1.000
_cell.length_b   1.000
_cell.length_c   1.000
_cell.angle_alpha   90.00
_cell.angle_beta   90.00
_cell.angle_gamma   90.00
#
_symmetry.space_group_name_H-M   'P 1'
#
loop_
_entity.id
_entity.type
_entity.pdbx_description
1 polymer ?
#
loop_
_entity_poly.entity_id
_entity_poly.type
_entity_poly.pdbx_seq_one_letter_code
_entity_poly.pdbx_strand_id
1 'polypeptide(L)'
;MNRKSSAGANQHYFHTRYSPDPHRKKVWKAICEYLQVFIPADSVVLDVGAGYCDFINQINASRKYALDVNPDVAHYCAPGVKFLAGEAGRSIDLPRQSVDVVMASNLLEHLSDQQCGALFDRFDDVLKEKGRVILIQPNYYYCYRQYWDDFTHIKAFSHVSLIDFLRSRGYTIIRAEKKFLPFSFKSVLPKSYWMTKLYLSSFWRPLAKQMLIVAER
;
A
#
# COMPACT_ATOMS: atom_id res chain seq x y z
N MET A 1 -5.07 22.95 26.74
CA MET A 1 -5.97 21.78 26.59
C MET A 1 -5.20 20.65 25.91
N ASN A 2 -5.07 19.52 26.60
CA ASN A 2 -4.12 18.42 26.31
C ASN A 2 -4.32 17.76 24.94
N ARG A 3 -3.27 17.82 24.08
CA ARG A 3 -3.07 16.88 22.99
C ARG A 3 -2.53 15.56 23.55
N LYS A 4 -3.35 14.75 24.18
CA LYS A 4 -3.05 13.34 24.42
C LYS A 4 -3.64 12.51 23.27
N SER A 5 -2.72 11.84 22.56
CA SER A 5 -2.85 10.50 21.98
C SER A 5 -3.55 10.31 20.64
N SER A 6 -2.96 10.72 19.54
CA SER A 6 -3.10 9.98 18.27
C SER A 6 -2.27 8.67 18.27
N ALA A 7 -1.16 8.64 18.99
CA ALA A 7 -0.28 7.46 19.11
C ALA A 7 -0.96 6.25 19.81
N GLY A 8 -1.75 6.49 20.87
CA GLY A 8 -2.45 5.41 21.57
C GLY A 8 -3.60 4.79 20.77
N ALA A 9 -4.32 5.58 20.00
CA ALA A 9 -5.39 5.08 19.14
C ALA A 9 -4.84 4.19 18.01
N ASN A 10 -3.66 4.52 17.45
CA ASN A 10 -3.02 3.74 16.41
C ASN A 10 -2.47 2.40 16.93
N GLN A 11 -1.93 2.32 18.16
CA GLN A 11 -1.50 1.05 18.77
C GLN A 11 -2.68 0.11 19.00
N HIS A 12 -3.81 0.61 19.54
CA HIS A 12 -5.02 -0.21 19.72
C HIS A 12 -5.60 -0.70 18.39
N TYR A 13 -5.55 0.11 17.32
CA TYR A 13 -5.97 -0.28 15.98
C TYR A 13 -5.18 -1.49 15.47
N PHE A 14 -3.86 -1.48 15.63
CA PHE A 14 -2.99 -2.61 15.24
C PHE A 14 -3.41 -3.91 15.94
N HIS A 15 -3.66 -3.87 17.24
CA HIS A 15 -4.04 -5.06 18.02
C HIS A 15 -5.44 -5.59 17.70
N THR A 16 -6.38 -4.74 17.30
CA THR A 16 -7.77 -5.16 17.03
C THR A 16 -8.00 -5.58 15.57
N ARG A 17 -7.27 -5.01 14.62
CA ARG A 17 -7.47 -5.26 13.19
C ARG A 17 -6.44 -6.19 12.58
N TYR A 18 -5.25 -6.23 13.13
CA TYR A 18 -4.15 -7.02 12.66
C TYR A 18 -3.89 -8.18 13.62
N SER A 19 -4.41 -9.36 13.32
CA SER A 19 -3.92 -10.60 13.93
C SER A 19 -2.85 -11.20 13.00
N PRO A 20 -1.72 -11.65 13.56
CA PRO A 20 -0.73 -12.38 12.79
C PRO A 20 -1.38 -13.58 12.10
N ASP A 21 -1.38 -13.59 10.78
CA ASP A 21 -1.94 -14.69 10.01
C ASP A 21 -0.84 -15.23 9.08
N PRO A 22 -0.32 -16.44 9.34
CA PRO A 22 0.75 -17.03 8.53
C PRO A 22 0.35 -17.26 7.08
N HIS A 23 -0.95 -17.32 6.79
CA HIS A 23 -1.44 -17.44 5.42
C HIS A 23 -1.32 -16.15 4.62
N ARG A 24 -1.22 -14.99 5.27
CA ARG A 24 -0.99 -13.70 4.58
C ARG A 24 0.27 -13.74 3.73
N LYS A 25 1.38 -14.27 4.26
CA LYS A 25 2.65 -14.38 3.53
C LYS A 25 2.50 -15.12 2.20
N LYS A 26 1.66 -16.18 2.16
CA LYS A 26 1.39 -16.96 0.94
C LYS A 26 0.63 -16.15 -0.10
N VAL A 27 -0.36 -15.38 0.33
CA VAL A 27 -1.13 -14.47 -0.54
C VAL A 27 -0.23 -13.37 -1.08
N TRP A 28 0.54 -12.72 -0.20
CA TRP A 28 1.44 -11.66 -0.59
C TRP A 28 2.57 -12.14 -1.51
N LYS A 29 3.02 -13.39 -1.40
CA LYS A 29 3.96 -13.97 -2.35
C LYS A 29 3.42 -13.92 -3.78
N ALA A 30 2.17 -14.33 -3.99
CA ALA A 30 1.55 -14.27 -5.31
C ALA A 30 1.32 -12.83 -5.79
N ILE A 31 0.98 -11.90 -4.87
CA ILE A 31 0.83 -10.49 -5.17
C ILE A 31 2.19 -9.89 -5.58
N CYS A 32 3.26 -10.17 -4.84
CA CYS A 32 4.60 -9.68 -5.15
C CYS A 32 5.10 -10.19 -6.51
N GLU A 33 4.87 -11.47 -6.82
CA GLU A 33 5.19 -12.03 -8.15
C GLU A 33 4.42 -11.30 -9.26
N TYR A 34 3.14 -10.97 -9.02
CA TYR A 34 2.33 -10.20 -9.97
C TYR A 34 2.86 -8.77 -10.15
N LEU A 35 3.27 -8.12 -9.06
CA LEU A 35 3.76 -6.75 -9.08
C LEU A 35 5.19 -6.62 -9.58
N GLN A 36 5.98 -7.70 -9.56
CA GLN A 36 7.41 -7.68 -9.90
C GLN A 36 7.67 -7.13 -11.31
N VAL A 37 6.74 -7.29 -12.24
CA VAL A 37 6.86 -6.75 -13.61
C VAL A 37 6.94 -5.22 -13.66
N PHE A 38 6.50 -4.55 -12.60
CA PHE A 38 6.56 -3.09 -12.46
C PHE A 38 7.76 -2.62 -11.63
N ILE A 39 8.54 -3.55 -11.07
CA ILE A 39 9.61 -3.29 -10.10
C ILE A 39 10.89 -3.99 -10.60
N PRO A 40 11.78 -3.30 -11.32
CA PRO A 40 13.08 -3.85 -11.69
C PRO A 40 13.88 -4.34 -10.48
N ALA A 41 14.66 -5.42 -10.64
CA ALA A 41 15.38 -6.04 -9.52
C ALA A 41 16.48 -5.16 -8.92
N ASP A 42 17.00 -4.20 -9.67
CA ASP A 42 17.98 -3.20 -9.24
C ASP A 42 17.35 -1.96 -8.59
N SER A 43 16.02 -1.91 -8.45
CA SER A 43 15.28 -0.78 -7.89
C SER A 43 15.56 -0.55 -6.42
N VAL A 44 15.43 0.71 -6.02
CA VAL A 44 15.24 1.15 -4.64
C VAL A 44 13.74 1.26 -4.38
N VAL A 45 13.22 0.48 -3.44
CA VAL A 45 11.78 0.39 -3.15
C VAL A 45 11.47 0.92 -1.75
N LEU A 46 10.44 1.76 -1.65
CA LEU A 46 9.87 2.26 -0.40
C LEU A 46 8.43 1.75 -0.24
N ASP A 47 8.16 1.01 0.83
CA ASP A 47 6.83 0.56 1.25
C ASP A 47 6.30 1.50 2.34
N VAL A 48 5.22 2.21 2.07
CA VAL A 48 4.66 3.25 2.95
C VAL A 48 3.38 2.73 3.61
N GLY A 49 3.35 2.74 4.94
CA GLY A 49 2.35 2.01 5.71
C GLY A 49 2.60 0.52 5.64
N ALA A 50 3.85 0.10 5.88
CA ALA A 50 4.33 -1.26 5.61
C ALA A 50 3.67 -2.36 6.46
N GLY A 51 3.08 -2.01 7.61
CA GLY A 51 2.36 -2.94 8.47
C GLY A 51 3.21 -4.17 8.83
N TYR A 52 2.79 -5.36 8.45
CA TYR A 52 3.57 -6.59 8.68
C TYR A 52 4.72 -6.81 7.70
N CYS A 53 5.08 -5.82 6.89
CA CYS A 53 6.14 -5.90 5.89
C CYS A 53 5.94 -7.02 4.87
N ASP A 54 4.70 -7.47 4.64
CA ASP A 54 4.39 -8.60 3.77
C ASP A 54 4.84 -8.37 2.31
N PHE A 55 4.74 -7.14 1.82
CA PHE A 55 5.21 -6.75 0.50
C PHE A 55 6.72 -6.60 0.46
N ILE A 56 7.27 -5.72 1.29
CA ILE A 56 8.68 -5.32 1.18
C ILE A 56 9.64 -6.47 1.48
N ASN A 57 9.23 -7.43 2.32
CA ASN A 57 10.03 -8.60 2.61
C ASN A 57 10.16 -9.56 1.42
N GLN A 58 9.16 -9.58 0.53
CA GLN A 58 9.06 -10.60 -0.53
C GLN A 58 9.38 -10.06 -1.92
N ILE A 59 9.34 -8.74 -2.12
CA ILE A 59 9.71 -8.16 -3.41
C ILE A 59 11.22 -8.26 -3.66
N ASN A 60 11.60 -8.53 -4.91
CA ASN A 60 13.00 -8.52 -5.32
C ASN A 60 13.39 -7.10 -5.73
N ALA A 61 14.31 -6.50 -4.97
CA ALA A 61 14.81 -5.15 -5.17
C ALA A 61 16.21 -5.00 -4.54
N SER A 62 17.02 -4.08 -5.04
CA SER A 62 18.40 -3.87 -4.58
C SER A 62 18.47 -3.21 -3.20
N ARG A 63 17.57 -2.27 -2.91
CA ARG A 63 17.43 -1.63 -1.61
C ARG A 63 15.97 -1.53 -1.23
N LYS A 64 15.69 -1.80 0.03
CA LYS A 64 14.32 -1.90 0.55
C LYS A 64 14.15 -1.08 1.80
N TYR A 65 13.14 -0.21 1.80
CA TYR A 65 12.75 0.63 2.91
C TYR A 65 11.30 0.35 3.29
N ALA A 66 11.04 0.25 4.58
CA ALA A 66 9.69 0.15 5.14
C ALA A 66 9.43 1.36 6.02
N LEU A 67 8.39 2.13 5.75
CA LEU A 67 7.96 3.26 6.56
C LEU A 67 6.63 2.92 7.24
N ASP A 68 6.57 3.13 8.56
CA ASP A 68 5.32 3.01 9.30
C ASP A 68 5.34 3.94 10.53
N VAL A 69 4.15 4.37 10.95
CA VAL A 69 3.96 5.17 12.17
C VAL A 69 4.14 4.32 13.44
N ASN A 70 3.88 3.01 13.35
CA ASN A 70 4.07 2.07 14.44
C ASN A 70 5.51 1.54 14.47
N PRO A 71 6.32 1.86 15.49
CA PRO A 71 7.70 1.41 15.58
C PRO A 71 7.83 -0.12 15.70
N ASP A 72 6.81 -0.83 16.18
CA ASP A 72 6.82 -2.29 16.32
C ASP A 72 6.92 -3.01 14.96
N VAL A 73 6.59 -2.31 13.87
CA VAL A 73 6.75 -2.81 12.49
C VAL A 73 8.20 -3.20 12.19
N ALA A 74 9.18 -2.57 12.84
CA ALA A 74 10.59 -2.92 12.72
C ALA A 74 10.87 -4.42 12.98
N HIS A 75 10.11 -5.04 13.89
CA HIS A 75 10.25 -6.47 14.23
C HIS A 75 9.80 -7.42 13.10
N TYR A 76 9.02 -6.91 12.14
CA TYR A 76 8.55 -7.69 10.99
C TYR A 76 9.45 -7.53 9.76
N CYS A 77 10.38 -6.59 9.77
CA CYS A 77 11.32 -6.39 8.68
C CYS A 77 12.30 -7.57 8.55
N ALA A 78 12.39 -8.13 7.36
CA ALA A 78 13.40 -9.13 7.05
C ALA A 78 14.82 -8.50 7.01
N PRO A 79 15.90 -9.30 7.18
CA PRO A 79 17.26 -8.83 6.96
C PRO A 79 17.41 -8.13 5.61
N GLY A 80 18.04 -6.95 5.60
CA GLY A 80 18.22 -6.12 4.41
C GLY A 80 17.09 -5.12 4.14
N VAL A 81 15.99 -5.12 4.90
CA VAL A 81 14.98 -4.06 4.87
C VAL A 81 15.31 -3.01 5.94
N LYS A 82 15.48 -1.76 5.53
CA LYS A 82 15.69 -0.64 6.45
C LYS A 82 14.35 -0.06 6.88
N PHE A 83 14.08 -0.10 8.18
CA PHE A 83 12.87 0.50 8.76
C PHE A 83 13.07 2.00 9.00
N LEU A 84 12.04 2.77 8.68
CA LEU A 84 11.92 4.21 8.93
C LEU A 84 10.66 4.42 9.79
N ALA A 85 10.85 4.91 11.03
CA ALA A 85 9.72 5.21 11.90
C ALA A 85 9.19 6.61 11.61
N GLY A 86 7.89 6.74 11.34
CA GLY A 86 7.30 8.06 11.19
C GLY A 86 6.02 8.13 10.37
N GLU A 87 5.45 9.34 10.35
CA GLU A 87 4.23 9.64 9.62
C GLU A 87 4.52 9.79 8.12
N ALA A 88 3.73 9.12 7.28
CA ALA A 88 3.95 9.00 5.84
C ALA A 88 4.17 10.34 5.10
N GLY A 89 3.40 11.37 5.43
CA GLY A 89 3.51 12.70 4.79
C GLY A 89 4.63 13.60 5.37
N ARG A 90 5.34 13.17 6.44
CA ARG A 90 6.31 14.03 7.14
C ARG A 90 7.69 13.42 7.32
N SER A 91 7.77 12.10 7.41
CA SER A 91 8.96 11.40 7.93
C SER A 91 9.67 10.53 6.90
N ILE A 92 9.48 10.77 5.60
CA ILE A 92 10.27 10.09 4.56
C ILE A 92 11.66 10.76 4.53
N ASP A 93 12.56 10.25 5.38
CA ASP A 93 13.96 10.73 5.45
C ASP A 93 14.83 9.95 4.46
N LEU A 94 14.59 10.22 3.17
CA LEU A 94 15.37 9.70 2.05
C LEU A 94 15.81 10.86 1.15
N PRO A 95 16.97 10.74 0.49
CA PRO A 95 17.43 11.76 -0.45
C PRO A 95 16.42 12.00 -1.57
N ARG A 96 16.42 13.20 -2.11
CA ARG A 96 15.62 13.52 -3.30
C ARG A 96 16.04 12.63 -4.46
N GLN A 97 15.06 12.22 -5.27
CA GLN A 97 15.30 11.41 -6.48
C GLN A 97 16.15 10.16 -6.21
N SER A 98 15.88 9.44 -5.11
CA SER A 98 16.64 8.26 -4.71
C SER A 98 15.83 6.96 -4.76
N VAL A 99 14.51 7.04 -4.93
CA VAL A 99 13.58 5.92 -4.92
C VAL A 99 13.06 5.65 -6.32
N ASP A 100 13.11 4.40 -6.76
CA ASP A 100 12.58 3.98 -8.06
C ASP A 100 11.08 3.64 -7.98
N VAL A 101 10.67 3.02 -6.85
CA VAL A 101 9.27 2.60 -6.67
C VAL A 101 8.80 2.88 -5.25
N VAL A 102 7.66 3.54 -5.14
CA VAL A 102 6.91 3.68 -3.89
C VAL A 102 5.68 2.78 -3.95
N MET A 103 5.50 1.97 -2.91
CA MET A 103 4.30 1.15 -2.69
C MET A 103 3.48 1.74 -1.54
N ALA A 104 2.15 1.80 -1.70
CA ALA A 104 1.23 2.04 -0.61
C ALA A 104 -0.01 1.16 -0.77
N SER A 105 -0.30 0.37 0.28
CA SER A 105 -1.44 -0.55 0.27
C SER A 105 -2.37 -0.29 1.44
N ASN A 106 -3.64 0.00 1.15
CA ASN A 106 -4.67 0.30 2.15
C ASN A 106 -4.21 1.39 3.13
N LEU A 107 -3.73 2.49 2.59
CA LEU A 107 -3.22 3.64 3.35
C LEU A 107 -4.04 4.91 3.10
N LEU A 108 -4.36 5.21 1.83
CA LEU A 108 -4.94 6.51 1.45
C LEU A 108 -6.34 6.73 2.03
N GLU A 109 -7.09 5.67 2.28
CA GLU A 109 -8.41 5.71 2.91
C GLU A 109 -8.40 6.22 4.34
N HIS A 110 -7.25 6.15 5.00
CA HIS A 110 -7.04 6.61 6.38
C HIS A 110 -6.47 8.03 6.47
N LEU A 111 -6.22 8.67 5.34
CA LEU A 111 -5.60 9.99 5.26
C LEU A 111 -6.61 11.07 4.86
N SER A 112 -6.56 12.21 5.53
CA SER A 112 -7.28 13.40 5.10
C SER A 112 -6.75 13.93 3.76
N ASP A 113 -7.48 14.87 3.14
CA ASP A 113 -7.02 15.50 1.89
C ASP A 113 -5.67 16.17 2.05
N GLN A 114 -5.46 16.87 3.17
CA GLN A 114 -4.20 17.52 3.49
C GLN A 114 -3.06 16.50 3.65
N GLN A 115 -3.32 15.39 4.35
CA GLN A 115 -2.33 14.33 4.54
C GLN A 115 -2.00 13.61 3.22
N CYS A 116 -3.01 13.34 2.39
CA CYS A 116 -2.78 12.80 1.04
C CYS A 116 -1.93 13.76 0.20
N GLY A 117 -2.23 15.07 0.22
CA GLY A 117 -1.44 16.08 -0.47
C GLY A 117 0.02 16.05 -0.03
N ALA A 118 0.27 16.16 1.28
CA ALA A 118 1.60 16.14 1.86
C ALA A 118 2.36 14.82 1.56
N LEU A 119 1.66 13.68 1.56
CA LEU A 119 2.24 12.39 1.20
C LEU A 119 2.74 12.38 -0.25
N PHE A 120 1.93 12.85 -1.18
CA PHE A 120 2.32 12.88 -2.60
C PHE A 120 3.39 13.94 -2.87
N ASP A 121 3.41 15.06 -2.15
CA ASP A 121 4.53 16.02 -2.22
C ASP A 121 5.86 15.35 -1.83
N ARG A 122 5.85 14.47 -0.80
CA ARG A 122 7.03 13.68 -0.43
C ARG A 122 7.36 12.60 -1.45
N PHE A 123 6.37 11.97 -2.08
CA PHE A 123 6.61 11.04 -3.20
C PHE A 123 7.29 11.76 -4.35
N ASP A 124 6.81 12.96 -4.69
CA ASP A 124 7.38 13.80 -5.75
C ASP A 124 8.83 14.21 -5.45
N ASP A 125 9.19 14.40 -4.17
CA ASP A 125 10.55 14.70 -3.76
C ASP A 125 11.49 13.49 -3.90
N VAL A 126 11.08 12.32 -3.41
CA VAL A 126 11.98 11.16 -3.30
C VAL A 126 12.02 10.29 -4.55
N LEU A 127 10.97 10.30 -5.37
CA LEU A 127 10.93 9.53 -6.61
C LEU A 127 11.92 10.11 -7.63
N LYS A 128 12.64 9.21 -8.27
CA LYS A 128 13.44 9.52 -9.45
C LYS A 128 12.54 9.94 -10.62
N GLU A 129 13.13 10.54 -11.63
CA GLU A 129 12.50 10.69 -12.94
C GLU A 129 12.08 9.31 -13.46
N LYS A 130 10.84 9.19 -13.95
CA LYS A 130 10.19 7.91 -14.30
C LYS A 130 10.06 6.92 -13.13
N GLY A 131 10.18 7.40 -11.90
CA GLY A 131 9.87 6.62 -10.72
C GLY A 131 8.37 6.30 -10.64
N ARG A 132 8.02 5.19 -10.02
CA ARG A 132 6.65 4.68 -10.01
C ARG A 132 6.02 4.70 -8.64
N VAL A 133 4.73 4.96 -8.62
CA VAL A 133 3.86 4.66 -7.46
C VAL A 133 2.99 3.45 -7.78
N ILE A 134 2.92 2.50 -6.84
CA ILE A 134 2.06 1.32 -6.91
C ILE A 134 1.06 1.44 -5.75
N LEU A 135 -0.22 1.52 -6.08
CA LEU A 135 -1.28 1.73 -5.10
C LEU A 135 -2.26 0.56 -5.14
N ILE A 136 -2.43 -0.13 -4.01
CA ILE A 136 -3.49 -1.10 -3.80
C ILE A 136 -4.46 -0.50 -2.77
N GLN A 137 -5.68 -0.17 -3.20
CA GLN A 137 -6.64 0.54 -2.36
C GLN A 137 -8.03 -0.08 -2.47
N PRO A 138 -8.87 0.04 -1.43
CA PRO A 138 -10.29 -0.25 -1.57
C PRO A 138 -10.88 0.60 -2.69
N ASN A 139 -11.57 -0.04 -3.62
CA ASN A 139 -12.29 0.69 -4.66
C ASN A 139 -13.72 0.94 -4.20
N TYR A 140 -14.00 2.15 -3.72
CA TYR A 140 -15.32 2.54 -3.21
C TYR A 140 -16.45 2.19 -4.18
N TYR A 141 -16.21 2.24 -5.48
CA TYR A 141 -17.18 1.88 -6.50
C TYR A 141 -17.73 0.46 -6.35
N TYR A 142 -16.93 -0.49 -5.82
CA TYR A 142 -17.33 -1.90 -5.66
C TYR A 142 -17.50 -2.32 -4.20
N CYS A 143 -17.09 -1.53 -3.22
CA CYS A 143 -17.16 -1.87 -1.80
C CYS A 143 -17.96 -0.88 -0.94
N TYR A 144 -18.71 0.04 -1.54
CA TYR A 144 -19.40 1.14 -0.85
C TYR A 144 -20.28 0.70 0.32
N ARG A 145 -20.90 -0.48 0.23
CA ARG A 145 -21.77 -1.02 1.30
C ARG A 145 -21.03 -1.34 2.59
N GLN A 146 -19.77 -1.82 2.48
CA GLN A 146 -18.93 -2.22 3.62
C GLN A 146 -17.76 -1.27 3.87
N TYR A 147 -17.66 -0.20 3.09
CA TYR A 147 -16.50 0.70 3.15
C TYR A 147 -16.38 1.37 4.51
N TRP A 148 -17.50 1.82 5.04
CA TRP A 148 -17.59 2.53 6.31
C TRP A 148 -17.76 1.63 7.53
N ASP A 149 -17.71 0.29 7.36
CA ASP A 149 -17.63 -0.68 8.47
C ASP A 149 -16.27 -0.57 9.18
N ASP A 150 -15.29 0.03 8.55
CA ASP A 150 -14.04 0.45 9.17
C ASP A 150 -14.13 1.91 9.59
N PHE A 151 -14.24 2.15 10.90
CA PHE A 151 -14.40 3.50 11.47
C PHE A 151 -13.19 4.41 11.25
N THR A 152 -12.05 3.86 10.81
CA THR A 152 -10.83 4.62 10.55
C THR A 152 -10.75 5.11 9.11
N HIS A 153 -11.65 4.68 8.23
CA HIS A 153 -11.77 5.24 6.90
C HIS A 153 -12.34 6.65 6.98
N ILE A 154 -11.64 7.59 6.44
CA ILE A 154 -12.06 9.01 6.41
C ILE A 154 -12.17 9.57 5.00
N LYS A 155 -11.60 8.88 4.01
CA LYS A 155 -11.63 9.26 2.61
C LYS A 155 -11.94 8.07 1.71
N ALA A 156 -12.80 8.27 0.73
CA ALA A 156 -13.18 7.24 -0.23
C ALA A 156 -12.60 7.56 -1.61
N PHE A 157 -11.84 6.61 -2.16
CA PHE A 157 -11.41 6.66 -3.55
C PHE A 157 -12.11 5.59 -4.38
N SER A 158 -12.63 5.99 -5.54
CA SER A 158 -12.89 5.06 -6.64
C SER A 158 -11.66 5.00 -7.56
N HIS A 159 -11.61 3.99 -8.43
CA HIS A 159 -10.57 3.95 -9.46
C HIS A 159 -10.59 5.18 -10.37
N VAL A 160 -11.75 5.79 -10.60
CA VAL A 160 -11.89 7.02 -11.39
C VAL A 160 -11.25 8.18 -10.65
N SER A 161 -11.71 8.46 -9.43
CA SER A 161 -11.22 9.61 -8.65
C SER A 161 -9.73 9.51 -8.29
N LEU A 162 -9.21 8.29 -8.06
CA LEU A 162 -7.78 8.12 -7.79
C LEU A 162 -6.93 8.33 -9.04
N ILE A 163 -7.40 7.90 -10.21
CA ILE A 163 -6.74 8.19 -11.49
C ILE A 163 -6.72 9.68 -11.77
N ASP A 164 -7.84 10.37 -11.57
CA ASP A 164 -7.93 11.81 -11.79
C ASP A 164 -7.03 12.58 -10.81
N PHE A 165 -6.97 12.15 -9.56
CA PHE A 165 -6.06 12.71 -8.56
C PHE A 165 -4.59 12.54 -8.99
N LEU A 166 -4.18 11.36 -9.44
CA LEU A 166 -2.81 11.12 -9.91
C LEU A 166 -2.47 11.96 -11.14
N ARG A 167 -3.37 12.02 -12.11
CA ARG A 167 -3.19 12.85 -13.31
C ARG A 167 -3.09 14.34 -12.99
N SER A 168 -3.88 14.84 -12.06
CA SER A 168 -3.81 16.24 -11.62
C SER A 168 -2.47 16.61 -10.99
N ARG A 169 -1.71 15.59 -10.52
CA ARG A 169 -0.36 15.74 -9.99
C ARG A 169 0.75 15.44 -11.03
N GLY A 170 0.39 15.23 -12.29
CA GLY A 170 1.35 14.99 -13.38
C GLY A 170 1.77 13.53 -13.57
N TYR A 171 1.15 12.58 -12.84
CA TYR A 171 1.46 11.16 -13.04
C TYR A 171 0.81 10.60 -14.30
N THR A 172 1.56 9.79 -15.03
CA THR A 172 1.07 8.98 -16.16
C THR A 172 0.63 7.62 -15.68
N ILE A 173 -0.60 7.19 -15.99
CA ILE A 173 -1.12 5.90 -15.58
C ILE A 173 -0.56 4.79 -16.47
N ILE A 174 0.23 3.89 -15.91
CA ILE A 174 0.82 2.74 -16.60
C ILE A 174 -0.12 1.53 -16.55
N ARG A 175 -0.77 1.30 -15.40
CA ARG A 175 -1.71 0.21 -15.22
C ARG A 175 -2.84 0.64 -14.31
N ALA A 176 -4.07 0.31 -14.66
CA ALA A 176 -5.25 0.50 -13.81
C ALA A 176 -6.12 -0.76 -13.84
N GLU A 177 -6.25 -1.41 -12.70
CA GLU A 177 -7.11 -2.57 -12.51
C GLU A 177 -8.18 -2.23 -11.49
N LYS A 178 -9.37 -1.92 -11.99
CA LYS A 178 -10.52 -1.56 -11.16
C LYS A 178 -10.99 -2.68 -10.24
N LYS A 179 -10.68 -3.93 -10.60
CA LYS A 179 -10.97 -5.16 -9.85
C LYS A 179 -9.67 -5.95 -9.69
N PHE A 180 -8.96 -5.77 -8.58
CA PHE A 180 -7.67 -6.41 -8.33
C PHE A 180 -7.79 -7.57 -7.34
N LEU A 181 -8.22 -7.30 -6.11
CA LEU A 181 -8.32 -8.29 -5.03
C LEU A 181 -9.67 -8.19 -4.30
N PRO A 182 -10.12 -9.24 -3.59
CA PRO A 182 -11.21 -9.12 -2.62
C PRO A 182 -10.87 -8.10 -1.54
N PHE A 183 -11.88 -7.40 -1.01
CA PHE A 183 -11.72 -6.28 -0.08
C PHE A 183 -11.00 -6.62 1.23
N SER A 184 -11.10 -7.87 1.71
CA SER A 184 -10.59 -8.23 3.03
C SER A 184 -9.88 -9.57 3.02
N PHE A 185 -8.77 -9.66 3.76
CA PHE A 185 -8.16 -10.93 4.14
C PHE A 185 -9.07 -11.78 5.08
N LYS A 186 -10.18 -11.22 5.56
CA LYS A 186 -11.23 -11.95 6.29
C LYS A 186 -12.21 -12.68 5.36
N SER A 187 -11.96 -12.68 4.03
CA SER A 187 -12.82 -13.40 3.08
C SER A 187 -12.80 -14.89 3.37
N VAL A 188 -13.94 -15.55 3.13
CA VAL A 188 -14.11 -17.01 3.21
C VAL A 188 -13.27 -17.79 2.18
N LEU A 189 -12.59 -17.10 1.25
CA LEU A 189 -11.73 -17.75 0.27
C LEU A 189 -10.46 -18.26 0.94
N PRO A 190 -10.04 -19.51 0.64
CA PRO A 190 -8.81 -20.08 1.19
C PRO A 190 -7.61 -19.21 0.83
N LYS A 191 -6.83 -18.83 1.84
CA LYS A 191 -5.60 -18.02 1.68
C LYS A 191 -4.46 -18.91 1.20
N SER A 192 -4.44 -19.19 -0.10
CA SER A 192 -3.47 -20.06 -0.75
C SER A 192 -2.69 -19.30 -1.82
N TYR A 193 -1.39 -19.55 -1.89
CA TYR A 193 -0.54 -19.00 -2.95
C TYR A 193 -1.08 -19.34 -4.34
N TRP A 194 -1.37 -20.62 -4.61
CA TRP A 194 -1.81 -21.07 -5.92
C TRP A 194 -3.18 -20.50 -6.32
N MET A 195 -4.10 -20.43 -5.36
CA MET A 195 -5.41 -19.83 -5.63
C MET A 195 -5.30 -18.33 -5.89
N THR A 196 -4.45 -17.62 -5.15
CA THR A 196 -4.20 -16.19 -5.38
C THR A 196 -3.55 -15.98 -6.75
N LYS A 197 -2.56 -16.80 -7.10
CA LYS A 197 -1.89 -16.73 -8.39
C LYS A 197 -2.86 -16.98 -9.55
N LEU A 198 -3.69 -18.02 -9.46
CA LEU A 198 -4.72 -18.31 -10.45
C LEU A 198 -5.73 -17.16 -10.55
N TYR A 199 -6.18 -16.62 -9.41
CA TYR A 199 -7.09 -15.49 -9.35
C TYR A 199 -6.50 -14.24 -10.04
N LEU A 200 -5.24 -13.90 -9.76
CA LEU A 200 -4.56 -12.76 -10.37
C LEU A 200 -4.29 -12.96 -11.87
N SER A 201 -4.11 -14.20 -12.32
CA SER A 201 -3.95 -14.52 -13.75
C SER A 201 -5.27 -14.55 -14.50
N SER A 202 -6.39 -14.64 -13.78
CA SER A 202 -7.72 -14.73 -14.40
C SER A 202 -8.19 -13.37 -14.93
N PHE A 203 -8.83 -13.40 -16.10
CA PHE A 203 -9.59 -12.27 -16.60
C PHE A 203 -10.82 -11.96 -15.72
N TRP A 204 -11.45 -13.01 -15.20
CA TRP A 204 -12.63 -12.88 -14.33
C TRP A 204 -12.22 -12.91 -12.87
N ARG A 205 -12.42 -11.79 -12.17
CA ARG A 205 -12.08 -11.62 -10.75
C ARG A 205 -13.33 -11.36 -9.92
N PRO A 206 -14.07 -12.40 -9.56
CA PRO A 206 -15.29 -12.27 -8.76
C PRO A 206 -14.94 -11.73 -7.37
N LEU A 207 -15.88 -11.00 -6.77
CA LEU A 207 -15.75 -10.42 -5.43
C LEU A 207 -14.56 -9.41 -5.27
N ALA A 208 -13.89 -9.06 -6.35
CA ALA A 208 -12.83 -8.05 -6.27
C ALA A 208 -13.40 -6.68 -5.90
N LYS A 209 -12.88 -6.11 -4.83
CA LYS A 209 -13.28 -4.83 -4.26
C LYS A 209 -12.10 -3.87 -4.07
N GLN A 210 -10.87 -4.34 -4.21
CA GLN A 210 -9.69 -3.50 -4.26
C GLN A 210 -9.32 -3.19 -5.72
N MET A 211 -8.66 -2.07 -5.91
CA MET A 211 -8.03 -1.67 -7.17
C MET A 211 -6.52 -1.74 -7.07
N LEU A 212 -5.87 -1.90 -8.21
CA LEU A 212 -4.44 -1.68 -8.39
C LEU A 212 -4.26 -0.53 -9.38
N ILE A 213 -3.48 0.47 -9.01
CA ILE A 213 -3.04 1.53 -9.91
C ILE A 213 -1.52 1.62 -9.85
N VAL A 214 -0.88 1.57 -11.01
CA VAL A 214 0.54 1.85 -11.20
C VAL A 214 0.64 3.11 -12.04
N ALA A 215 1.33 4.09 -11.52
CA ALA A 215 1.52 5.36 -12.20
C ALA A 215 3.01 5.75 -12.17
N GLU A 216 3.47 6.44 -13.19
CA GLU A 216 4.84 6.89 -13.38
C GLU A 216 4.87 8.43 -13.34
N ARG A 217 5.88 8.95 -12.68
CA ARG A 217 6.12 10.38 -12.53
C ARG A 217 6.72 11.00 -13.79
#